data_36d3b8ec4d825888d6b6baabaca73a7c
#
_entry.id   36d3b8ec4d825888d6b6baabaca73a7c
#
_cell.length_a   1.000
_cell.length_b   1.000
_cell.length_c   1.000
_cell.angle_alpha   90.00
_cell.angle_beta   90.00
_cell.angle_gamma   90.00
#
_symmetry.space_group_name_H-M   'P 1'
#
loop_
_entity.id
_entity.type
_entity.pdbx_description
1 polymer ?
#
loop_
_entity_poly.entity_id
_entity_poly.type
_entity_poly.pdbx_seq_one_letter_code
_entity_poly.pdbx_strand_id
1 'polypeptide(L)'
;KAECAVEGNQEFDQVAEELDIPFKRTGKVVVGFTEEDRKNILKFKAVGEQNGVKGLRMIDKEELNQIDSSAGGEFAMYVPSSGILDPMQYTIALAENACENGAKFFFGAQVEDIAREDGMYILKTPKGSFQAKWVINCAGMYAPEISQMLGYPYYPTKGFKGEYFVLDKKAGKFLNIPVYPAPNAKGGFAVHATPTVDGNVLVGPDSYEVEGREDYSVTKE
;
A
#
# COMPACT_ATOMS: atom_id res chain seq x y z
N LYS A 1 -6.62 12.38 -3.08
CA LYS A 1 -6.02 11.09 -2.67
C LYS A 1 -6.98 9.91 -2.93
N ALA A 2 -8.26 9.99 -2.50
CA ALA A 2 -9.24 8.92 -2.77
C ALA A 2 -9.49 8.74 -4.28
N GLU A 3 -9.67 9.81 -5.01
CA GLU A 3 -9.85 9.84 -6.46
C GLU A 3 -8.70 9.10 -7.19
N CYS A 4 -7.45 9.53 -7.00
CA CYS A 4 -6.29 8.85 -7.60
C CYS A 4 -6.17 7.37 -7.20
N ALA A 5 -6.59 7.00 -5.97
CA ALA A 5 -6.57 5.61 -5.54
C ALA A 5 -7.62 4.75 -6.28
N VAL A 6 -8.79 5.32 -6.57
CA VAL A 6 -9.85 4.63 -7.33
C VAL A 6 -9.46 4.52 -8.80
N GLU A 7 -8.97 5.59 -9.41
CA GLU A 7 -8.48 5.60 -10.80
C GLU A 7 -7.35 4.59 -10.99
N GLY A 8 -6.29 4.68 -10.18
CA GLY A 8 -5.17 3.75 -10.26
C GLY A 8 -5.57 2.28 -10.03
N ASN A 9 -6.56 2.01 -9.18
CA ASN A 9 -7.08 0.65 -9.04
C ASN A 9 -7.83 0.18 -10.29
N GLN A 10 -8.58 1.06 -10.95
CA GLN A 10 -9.34 0.73 -12.17
C GLN A 10 -8.43 0.46 -13.37
N GLU A 11 -7.31 1.17 -13.47
CA GLU A 11 -6.33 1.03 -14.55
C GLU A 11 -5.33 -0.11 -14.30
N PHE A 12 -5.29 -0.65 -13.08
CA PHE A 12 -4.20 -1.53 -12.67
C PHE A 12 -4.14 -2.86 -13.44
N ASP A 13 -5.26 -3.40 -13.90
CA ASP A 13 -5.26 -4.65 -14.69
C ASP A 13 -4.50 -4.44 -16.02
N GLN A 14 -4.69 -3.28 -16.66
CA GLN A 14 -3.96 -2.92 -17.88
C GLN A 14 -2.46 -2.70 -17.58
N VAL A 15 -2.13 -1.96 -16.52
CA VAL A 15 -0.74 -1.73 -16.10
C VAL A 15 -0.02 -3.03 -15.78
N ALA A 16 -0.70 -3.96 -15.11
CA ALA A 16 -0.14 -5.26 -14.76
C ALA A 16 0.14 -6.12 -16.00
N GLU A 17 -0.75 -6.08 -16.99
CA GLU A 17 -0.56 -6.77 -18.27
C GLU A 17 0.57 -6.13 -19.10
N GLU A 18 0.59 -4.81 -19.25
CA GLU A 18 1.60 -4.07 -20.03
C GLU A 18 3.02 -4.23 -19.47
N LEU A 19 3.16 -4.35 -18.15
CA LEU A 19 4.45 -4.44 -17.45
C LEU A 19 4.79 -5.86 -16.96
N ASP A 20 4.00 -6.86 -17.34
CA ASP A 20 4.15 -8.28 -16.92
C ASP A 20 4.29 -8.44 -15.38
N ILE A 21 3.44 -7.75 -14.64
CA ILE A 21 3.46 -7.77 -13.18
C ILE A 21 2.61 -8.93 -12.66
N PRO A 22 3.14 -9.78 -11.75
CA PRO A 22 2.33 -10.79 -11.08
C PRO A 22 1.21 -10.15 -10.27
N PHE A 23 -0.02 -10.29 -10.76
CA PHE A 23 -1.21 -9.69 -10.18
C PHE A 23 -2.40 -10.64 -10.26
N LYS A 24 -3.26 -10.60 -9.25
CA LYS A 24 -4.53 -11.34 -9.25
C LYS A 24 -5.64 -10.45 -8.67
N ARG A 25 -6.72 -10.29 -9.41
CA ARG A 25 -7.96 -9.62 -8.96
C ARG A 25 -8.77 -10.62 -8.13
N THR A 26 -8.44 -10.75 -6.84
CA THR A 26 -9.06 -11.74 -5.95
C THR A 26 -10.33 -11.24 -5.27
N GLY A 27 -10.54 -9.93 -5.24
CA GLY A 27 -11.44 -9.31 -4.28
C GLY A 27 -10.85 -9.33 -2.86
N LYS A 28 -11.61 -8.86 -1.89
CA LYS A 28 -11.34 -9.02 -0.45
C LYS A 28 -12.63 -9.00 0.34
N VAL A 29 -12.60 -9.49 1.57
CA VAL A 29 -13.70 -9.36 2.52
C VAL A 29 -13.29 -8.56 3.76
N VAL A 30 -14.23 -7.77 4.26
CA VAL A 30 -14.14 -7.10 5.57
C VAL A 30 -15.18 -7.74 6.45
N VAL A 31 -14.74 -8.62 7.35
CA VAL A 31 -15.62 -9.48 8.16
C VAL A 31 -16.08 -8.79 9.43
N GLY A 32 -17.29 -9.12 9.87
CA GLY A 32 -17.88 -8.63 11.10
C GLY A 32 -18.57 -9.75 11.88
N PHE A 33 -18.62 -9.59 13.20
CA PHE A 33 -19.20 -10.56 14.15
C PHE A 33 -20.32 -9.95 14.99
N THR A 34 -20.33 -8.61 15.13
CA THR A 34 -21.23 -7.88 16.03
C THR A 34 -22.03 -6.82 15.28
N GLU A 35 -23.11 -6.33 15.89
CA GLU A 35 -23.87 -5.20 15.34
C GLU A 35 -23.05 -3.90 15.30
N GLU A 36 -22.05 -3.74 16.16
CA GLU A 36 -21.12 -2.62 16.10
C GLU A 36 -20.22 -2.72 14.86
N ASP A 37 -19.71 -3.92 14.55
CA ASP A 37 -18.97 -4.19 13.32
C ASP A 37 -19.81 -3.85 12.09
N ARG A 38 -21.09 -4.27 12.11
CA ARG A 38 -22.03 -4.00 11.01
C ARG A 38 -22.17 -2.49 10.76
N LYS A 39 -22.34 -1.70 11.82
CA LYS A 39 -22.43 -0.24 11.70
C LYS A 39 -21.16 0.38 11.13
N ASN A 40 -20.00 -0.09 11.60
CA ASN A 40 -18.70 0.42 11.14
C ASN A 40 -18.43 0.05 9.68
N ILE A 41 -18.73 -1.19 9.29
CA ILE A 41 -18.61 -1.65 7.89
C ILE A 41 -19.54 -0.85 6.97
N LEU A 42 -20.80 -0.61 7.37
CA LEU A 42 -21.74 0.17 6.57
C LEU A 42 -21.29 1.62 6.38
N LYS A 43 -20.74 2.26 7.41
CA LYS A 43 -20.14 3.60 7.28
C LYS A 43 -18.96 3.56 6.29
N PHE A 44 -18.09 2.56 6.40
CA PHE A 44 -16.94 2.41 5.53
C PHE A 44 -17.35 2.14 4.08
N LYS A 45 -18.38 1.31 3.89
CA LYS A 45 -19.00 1.06 2.57
C LYS A 45 -19.52 2.35 1.93
N ALA A 46 -20.28 3.15 2.68
CA ALA A 46 -20.83 4.41 2.18
C ALA A 46 -19.73 5.39 1.73
N VAL A 47 -18.63 5.50 2.48
CA VAL A 47 -17.47 6.32 2.09
C VAL A 47 -16.81 5.76 0.82
N GLY A 48 -16.69 4.43 0.70
CA GLY A 48 -16.15 3.80 -0.51
C GLY A 48 -17.00 4.10 -1.74
N GLU A 49 -18.32 3.99 -1.64
CA GLU A 49 -19.26 4.30 -2.72
C GLU A 49 -19.20 5.78 -3.11
N GLN A 50 -19.15 6.68 -2.13
CA GLN A 50 -18.97 8.11 -2.36
C GLN A 50 -17.67 8.44 -3.10
N ASN A 51 -16.61 7.70 -2.84
CA ASN A 51 -15.32 7.82 -3.52
C ASN A 51 -15.29 7.12 -4.90
N GLY A 52 -16.38 6.51 -5.34
CA GLY A 52 -16.48 5.87 -6.65
C GLY A 52 -16.05 4.40 -6.72
N VAL A 53 -15.82 3.74 -5.57
CA VAL A 53 -15.56 2.29 -5.54
C VAL A 53 -16.82 1.53 -5.92
N LYS A 54 -16.74 0.73 -6.99
CA LYS A 54 -17.88 -0.01 -7.53
C LYS A 54 -18.00 -1.44 -6.95
N GLY A 55 -19.22 -1.93 -6.90
CA GLY A 55 -19.49 -3.33 -6.57
C GLY A 55 -19.40 -3.70 -5.10
N LEU A 56 -19.27 -2.71 -4.19
CA LEU A 56 -19.28 -2.95 -2.74
C LEU A 56 -20.64 -3.51 -2.32
N ARG A 57 -20.66 -4.67 -1.67
CA ARG A 57 -21.90 -5.27 -1.19
C ARG A 57 -21.72 -5.96 0.15
N MET A 58 -22.77 -5.93 0.96
CA MET A 58 -22.85 -6.76 2.14
C MET A 58 -23.20 -8.18 1.72
N ILE A 59 -22.58 -9.14 2.35
CA ILE A 59 -22.81 -10.57 2.17
C ILE A 59 -23.07 -11.22 3.54
N ASP A 60 -23.88 -12.24 3.53
CA ASP A 60 -24.14 -13.05 4.72
C ASP A 60 -23.06 -14.14 4.93
N LYS A 61 -23.23 -14.91 5.98
CA LYS A 61 -22.29 -15.98 6.34
C LYS A 61 -22.25 -17.09 5.29
N GLU A 62 -23.38 -17.40 4.66
CA GLU A 62 -23.46 -18.47 3.67
C GLU A 62 -22.68 -18.09 2.42
N GLU A 63 -22.89 -16.90 1.89
CA GLU A 63 -22.14 -16.37 0.74
C GLU A 63 -20.66 -16.18 1.07
N LEU A 64 -20.31 -15.70 2.29
CA LEU A 64 -18.94 -15.59 2.76
C LEU A 64 -18.21 -16.94 2.71
N ASN A 65 -18.86 -18.00 3.20
CA ASN A 65 -18.31 -19.37 3.18
C ASN A 65 -18.18 -19.92 1.74
N GLN A 66 -19.01 -19.50 0.81
CA GLN A 66 -18.87 -19.88 -0.61
C GLN A 66 -17.68 -19.18 -1.27
N ILE A 67 -17.39 -17.94 -0.89
CA ILE A 67 -16.23 -17.18 -1.39
C ILE A 67 -14.93 -17.73 -0.79
N ASP A 68 -14.87 -17.85 0.53
CA ASP A 68 -13.74 -18.44 1.24
C ASP A 68 -14.20 -18.97 2.61
N SER A 69 -14.23 -20.28 2.75
CA SER A 69 -14.68 -20.95 3.99
C SER A 69 -13.80 -20.71 5.21
N SER A 70 -12.57 -20.23 5.00
CA SER A 70 -11.62 -19.91 6.07
C SER A 70 -11.70 -18.47 6.57
N ALA A 71 -12.45 -17.61 5.88
CA ALA A 71 -12.51 -16.19 6.20
C ALA A 71 -13.11 -15.88 7.58
N GLY A 72 -14.01 -16.76 8.07
CA GLY A 72 -14.75 -16.55 9.34
C GLY A 72 -15.73 -15.37 9.24
N GLY A 73 -16.47 -15.12 10.32
CA GLY A 73 -17.41 -14.00 10.39
C GLY A 73 -18.88 -14.42 10.28
N GLU A 74 -19.78 -13.56 10.77
CA GLU A 74 -21.22 -13.73 10.66
C GLU A 74 -21.80 -13.02 9.42
N PHE A 75 -21.06 -12.07 8.90
CA PHE A 75 -21.32 -11.31 7.66
C PHE A 75 -20.03 -10.62 7.22
N ALA A 76 -20.02 -10.10 6.00
CA ALA A 76 -18.90 -9.30 5.54
C ALA A 76 -19.34 -8.21 4.54
N MET A 77 -18.46 -7.26 4.27
CA MET A 77 -18.49 -6.47 3.05
C MET A 77 -17.51 -7.10 2.06
N TYR A 78 -18.02 -7.45 0.89
CA TYR A 78 -17.21 -7.91 -0.23
C TYR A 78 -16.78 -6.72 -1.10
N VAL A 79 -15.50 -6.69 -1.45
CA VAL A 79 -14.86 -5.64 -2.28
C VAL A 79 -14.27 -6.30 -3.52
N PRO A 80 -15.00 -6.41 -4.62
CA PRO A 80 -14.55 -7.15 -5.81
C PRO A 80 -13.36 -6.51 -6.51
N SER A 81 -13.18 -5.20 -6.38
CA SER A 81 -12.09 -4.45 -7.01
C SER A 81 -10.73 -4.61 -6.33
N SER A 82 -10.65 -5.32 -5.21
CA SER A 82 -9.35 -5.61 -4.58
C SER A 82 -8.57 -6.68 -5.33
N GLY A 83 -7.25 -6.62 -5.21
CA GLY A 83 -6.34 -7.62 -5.78
C GLY A 83 -5.07 -7.73 -4.94
N ILE A 84 -4.24 -8.68 -5.30
CA ILE A 84 -2.91 -8.90 -4.73
C ILE A 84 -1.87 -8.82 -5.83
N LEU A 85 -0.71 -8.29 -5.51
CA LEU A 85 0.41 -8.16 -6.44
C LEU A 85 1.74 -8.37 -5.71
N ASP A 86 2.83 -8.56 -6.46
CA ASP A 86 4.18 -8.45 -5.94
C ASP A 86 4.65 -6.98 -6.01
N PRO A 87 4.76 -6.28 -4.87
CA PRO A 87 5.12 -4.85 -4.87
C PRO A 87 6.58 -4.62 -5.28
N MET A 88 7.46 -5.60 -5.10
CA MET A 88 8.86 -5.49 -5.49
C MET A 88 8.99 -5.58 -7.01
N GLN A 89 8.37 -6.61 -7.63
CA GLN A 89 8.35 -6.74 -9.08
C GLN A 89 7.65 -5.56 -9.76
N TYR A 90 6.56 -5.06 -9.18
CA TYR A 90 5.91 -3.84 -9.67
C TYR A 90 6.86 -2.65 -9.68
N THR A 91 7.61 -2.42 -8.59
CA THR A 91 8.58 -1.32 -8.51
C THR A 91 9.71 -1.48 -9.54
N ILE A 92 10.23 -2.70 -9.71
CA ILE A 92 11.28 -3.01 -10.70
C ILE A 92 10.75 -2.76 -12.12
N ALA A 93 9.58 -3.30 -12.47
CA ALA A 93 8.99 -3.13 -13.80
C ALA A 93 8.74 -1.66 -14.16
N LEU A 94 8.27 -0.85 -13.20
CA LEU A 94 8.15 0.60 -13.40
C LEU A 94 9.51 1.28 -13.66
N ALA A 95 10.56 0.87 -12.94
CA ALA A 95 11.89 1.41 -13.14
C ALA A 95 12.49 1.01 -14.50
N GLU A 96 12.33 -0.24 -14.90
CA GLU A 96 12.78 -0.75 -16.20
C GLU A 96 12.04 -0.03 -17.34
N ASN A 97 10.72 0.05 -17.28
CA ASN A 97 9.93 0.79 -18.26
C ASN A 97 10.34 2.27 -18.35
N ALA A 98 10.58 2.92 -17.21
CA ALA A 98 11.09 4.29 -17.19
C ALA A 98 12.47 4.42 -17.89
N CYS A 99 13.39 3.46 -17.66
CA CYS A 99 14.69 3.40 -18.33
C CYS A 99 14.56 3.25 -19.83
N GLU A 100 13.69 2.37 -20.31
CA GLU A 100 13.41 2.17 -21.74
C GLU A 100 12.87 3.44 -22.40
N ASN A 101 12.13 4.25 -21.63
CA ASN A 101 11.64 5.56 -22.07
C ASN A 101 12.62 6.71 -21.79
N GLY A 102 13.90 6.42 -21.50
CA GLY A 102 14.99 7.38 -21.42
C GLY A 102 15.23 8.00 -20.04
N ALA A 103 14.53 7.56 -18.99
CA ALA A 103 14.84 7.96 -17.62
C ALA A 103 16.22 7.41 -17.21
N LYS A 104 16.89 8.14 -16.30
CA LYS A 104 18.20 7.75 -15.76
C LYS A 104 18.11 7.63 -14.24
N PHE A 105 18.59 6.54 -13.69
CA PHE A 105 18.71 6.30 -12.25
C PHE A 105 20.15 6.53 -11.79
N PHE A 106 20.31 7.31 -10.73
CA PHE A 106 21.59 7.60 -10.11
C PHE A 106 21.59 7.08 -8.67
N PHE A 107 21.93 5.80 -8.49
CA PHE A 107 22.06 5.21 -7.15
C PHE A 107 23.26 5.78 -6.39
N GLY A 108 23.17 5.86 -5.07
CA GLY A 108 24.21 6.45 -4.22
C GLY A 108 24.44 7.94 -4.49
N ALA A 109 23.44 8.63 -5.01
CA ALA A 109 23.41 10.07 -5.27
C ALA A 109 22.40 10.74 -4.33
N GLN A 110 22.57 10.56 -3.01
CA GLN A 110 21.74 11.21 -2.01
C GLN A 110 21.75 12.72 -2.20
N VAL A 111 20.57 13.34 -2.27
CA VAL A 111 20.47 14.80 -2.35
C VAL A 111 20.80 15.40 -0.99
N GLU A 112 21.85 16.23 -0.94
CA GLU A 112 22.37 16.86 0.27
C GLU A 112 21.96 18.33 0.38
N ASP A 113 21.72 18.99 -0.76
CA ASP A 113 21.29 20.39 -0.82
C ASP A 113 20.55 20.66 -2.13
N ILE A 114 19.61 21.60 -2.13
CA ILE A 114 18.91 22.07 -3.29
C ILE A 114 18.92 23.59 -3.32
N ALA A 115 19.59 24.17 -4.33
CA ALA A 115 19.56 25.60 -4.61
C ALA A 115 18.64 25.92 -5.80
N ARG A 116 18.28 27.19 -5.95
CA ARG A 116 17.56 27.69 -7.15
C ARG A 116 18.36 28.81 -7.77
N GLU A 117 18.81 28.61 -9.01
CA GLU A 117 19.61 29.54 -9.79
C GLU A 117 19.04 29.68 -11.19
N ASP A 118 18.84 30.89 -11.67
CA ASP A 118 18.33 31.20 -13.02
C ASP A 118 17.04 30.42 -13.42
N GLY A 119 16.17 30.22 -12.44
CA GLY A 119 14.90 29.48 -12.66
C GLY A 119 15.02 27.96 -12.66
N MET A 120 16.23 27.43 -12.48
CA MET A 120 16.53 26.00 -12.41
C MET A 120 16.80 25.57 -10.98
N TYR A 121 16.53 24.30 -10.66
CA TYR A 121 16.96 23.67 -9.41
C TYR A 121 18.33 23.02 -9.60
N ILE A 122 19.22 23.25 -8.67
CA ILE A 122 20.55 22.64 -8.60
C ILE A 122 20.57 21.70 -7.42
N LEU A 123 20.59 20.40 -7.68
CA LEU A 123 20.64 19.36 -6.66
C LEU A 123 22.09 18.92 -6.45
N LYS A 124 22.61 19.10 -5.25
CA LYS A 124 23.96 18.66 -4.87
C LYS A 124 23.92 17.25 -4.31
N THR A 125 24.84 16.41 -4.76
CA THR A 125 24.98 15.02 -4.33
C THR A 125 26.45 14.64 -4.24
N PRO A 126 26.83 13.53 -3.55
CA PRO A 126 28.21 13.02 -3.55
C PRO A 126 28.76 12.69 -4.94
N LYS A 127 27.90 12.50 -5.93
CA LYS A 127 28.26 12.18 -7.32
C LYS A 127 28.30 13.40 -8.24
N GLY A 128 28.15 14.60 -7.71
CA GLY A 128 28.13 15.85 -8.46
C GLY A 128 26.77 16.54 -8.40
N SER A 129 26.62 17.61 -9.17
CA SER A 129 25.41 18.40 -9.19
C SER A 129 24.55 18.07 -10.40
N PHE A 130 23.25 18.04 -10.18
CA PHE A 130 22.23 17.85 -11.23
C PHE A 130 21.40 19.11 -11.37
N GLN A 131 21.07 19.47 -12.59
CA GLN A 131 20.23 20.61 -12.86
C GLN A 131 18.89 20.19 -13.47
N ALA A 132 17.79 20.75 -12.95
CA ALA A 132 16.44 20.40 -13.39
C ALA A 132 15.49 21.59 -13.36
N LYS A 133 14.51 21.60 -14.29
CA LYS A 133 13.40 22.57 -14.26
C LYS A 133 12.38 22.26 -13.17
N TRP A 134 12.21 21.00 -12.84
CA TRP A 134 11.24 20.50 -11.89
C TRP A 134 11.91 19.50 -10.95
N VAL A 135 11.51 19.51 -9.69
CA VAL A 135 11.89 18.50 -8.69
C VAL A 135 10.61 17.91 -8.12
N ILE A 136 10.49 16.60 -8.19
CA ILE A 136 9.38 15.86 -7.60
C ILE A 136 9.92 15.13 -6.37
N ASN A 137 9.44 15.51 -5.19
CA ASN A 137 9.88 14.94 -3.94
C ASN A 137 9.11 13.64 -3.64
N CYS A 138 9.75 12.50 -3.88
CA CYS A 138 9.26 11.17 -3.57
C CYS A 138 10.14 10.46 -2.53
N ALA A 139 10.78 11.20 -1.62
CA ALA A 139 11.77 10.70 -0.68
C ALA A 139 11.16 9.94 0.54
N GLY A 140 9.88 9.59 0.51
CA GLY A 140 9.23 8.83 1.57
C GLY A 140 9.35 9.50 2.92
N MET A 141 9.89 8.81 3.91
CA MET A 141 10.08 9.36 5.27
C MET A 141 11.12 10.49 5.35
N TYR A 142 11.94 10.67 4.30
CA TYR A 142 12.92 11.78 4.18
C TYR A 142 12.37 12.97 3.39
N ALA A 143 11.11 12.95 2.97
CA ALA A 143 10.48 14.04 2.24
C ALA A 143 10.49 15.39 3.00
N PRO A 144 10.36 15.46 4.35
CA PRO A 144 10.45 16.71 5.08
C PRO A 144 11.80 17.42 4.92
N GLU A 145 12.90 16.68 4.90
CA GLU A 145 14.26 17.22 4.72
C GLU A 145 14.42 17.81 3.31
N ILE A 146 13.95 17.11 2.30
CA ILE A 146 13.97 17.61 0.93
C ILE A 146 13.13 18.90 0.80
N SER A 147 11.97 18.95 1.44
CA SER A 147 11.14 20.16 1.46
C SER A 147 11.84 21.33 2.17
N GLN A 148 12.55 21.06 3.26
CA GLN A 148 13.31 22.06 4.01
C GLN A 148 14.46 22.63 3.17
N MET A 149 15.18 21.81 2.39
CA MET A 149 16.22 22.26 1.45
C MET A 149 15.66 23.25 0.43
N LEU A 150 14.38 23.15 0.08
CA LEU A 150 13.68 24.06 -0.82
C LEU A 150 13.13 25.32 -0.13
N GLY A 151 13.40 25.50 1.17
CA GLY A 151 12.94 26.65 1.96
C GLY A 151 11.53 26.55 2.50
N TYR A 152 10.88 25.39 2.40
CA TYR A 152 9.56 25.16 3.00
C TYR A 152 9.72 24.81 4.50
N PRO A 153 8.71 25.13 5.34
CA PRO A 153 8.72 24.73 6.75
C PRO A 153 8.88 23.20 6.89
N TYR A 154 9.68 22.80 7.87
CA TYR A 154 9.79 21.39 8.23
C TYR A 154 8.45 20.87 8.78
N TYR A 155 8.05 19.69 8.35
CA TYR A 155 6.91 18.96 8.89
C TYR A 155 7.37 17.58 9.39
N PRO A 156 7.13 17.26 10.66
CA PRO A 156 7.60 15.98 11.20
C PRO A 156 6.82 14.81 10.61
N THR A 157 7.52 13.75 10.29
CA THR A 157 6.94 12.44 10.00
C THR A 157 7.21 11.48 11.14
N LYS A 158 6.23 10.63 11.45
CA LYS A 158 6.36 9.58 12.46
C LYS A 158 6.52 8.23 11.78
N GLY A 159 7.46 7.44 12.23
CA GLY A 159 7.63 6.06 11.81
C GLY A 159 6.63 5.15 12.51
N PHE A 160 5.90 4.35 11.75
CA PHE A 160 5.11 3.24 12.27
C PHE A 160 5.65 1.96 11.65
N LYS A 161 6.03 1.03 12.51
CA LYS A 161 6.53 -0.28 12.13
C LYS A 161 5.37 -1.29 12.18
N GLY A 162 5.30 -2.15 11.19
CA GLY A 162 4.36 -3.26 11.14
C GLY A 162 5.10 -4.54 10.85
N GLU A 163 4.91 -5.56 11.67
CA GLU A 163 5.54 -6.86 11.52
C GLU A 163 4.54 -7.91 11.08
N TYR A 164 5.00 -8.86 10.27
CA TYR A 164 4.16 -9.90 9.71
C TYR A 164 4.74 -11.28 9.98
N PHE A 165 3.86 -12.25 10.21
CA PHE A 165 4.19 -13.65 10.01
C PHE A 165 3.97 -14.03 8.55
N VAL A 166 4.95 -14.72 7.97
CA VAL A 166 4.85 -15.27 6.61
C VAL A 166 4.65 -16.78 6.74
N LEU A 167 3.47 -17.25 6.36
CA LEU A 167 3.17 -18.68 6.36
C LEU A 167 3.69 -19.33 5.09
N ASP A 168 4.20 -20.57 5.24
CA ASP A 168 4.65 -21.40 4.12
C ASP A 168 3.53 -21.68 3.12
N LYS A 169 3.87 -21.84 1.85
CA LYS A 169 2.92 -22.15 0.76
C LYS A 169 2.04 -23.37 1.03
N LYS A 170 2.52 -24.34 1.80
CA LYS A 170 1.70 -25.51 2.18
C LYS A 170 0.61 -25.14 3.17
N ALA A 171 0.91 -24.24 4.11
CA ALA A 171 -0.07 -23.70 5.04
C ALA A 171 -1.00 -22.67 4.37
N GLY A 172 -0.50 -21.94 3.36
CA GLY A 172 -1.25 -20.87 2.69
C GLY A 172 -2.43 -21.30 1.82
N LYS A 173 -2.59 -22.60 1.53
CA LYS A 173 -3.66 -23.10 0.65
C LYS A 173 -5.09 -22.94 1.15
N PHE A 174 -5.26 -22.56 2.41
CA PHE A 174 -6.58 -22.39 3.02
C PHE A 174 -7.20 -21.01 2.74
N LEU A 175 -6.42 -20.03 2.29
CA LEU A 175 -6.88 -18.65 2.08
C LEU A 175 -6.71 -18.23 0.62
N ASN A 176 -7.81 -17.81 -0.01
CA ASN A 176 -7.82 -17.43 -1.44
C ASN A 176 -7.95 -15.92 -1.66
N ILE A 177 -8.45 -15.20 -0.67
CA ILE A 177 -8.69 -13.75 -0.72
C ILE A 177 -8.18 -13.06 0.55
N PRO A 178 -7.83 -11.77 0.49
CA PRO A 178 -7.54 -11.00 1.70
C PRO A 178 -8.75 -10.90 2.63
N VAL A 179 -8.53 -11.19 3.92
CA VAL A 179 -9.55 -11.12 4.98
C VAL A 179 -9.16 -10.07 6.00
N TYR A 180 -9.97 -9.03 6.11
CA TYR A 180 -9.79 -7.91 7.02
C TYR A 180 -10.86 -7.91 8.10
N PRO A 181 -10.55 -7.58 9.35
CA PRO A 181 -11.57 -7.33 10.36
C PRO A 181 -12.31 -5.99 10.09
N ALA A 182 -13.46 -5.84 10.72
CA ALA A 182 -14.20 -4.58 10.70
C ALA A 182 -13.34 -3.41 11.22
N PRO A 183 -13.44 -2.23 10.61
CA PRO A 183 -12.73 -1.04 11.10
C PRO A 183 -13.17 -0.71 12.54
N ASN A 184 -12.20 -0.47 13.42
CA ASN A 184 -12.51 -0.02 14.76
C ASN A 184 -12.67 1.52 14.84
N ALA A 185 -13.37 2.00 15.87
CA ALA A 185 -13.65 3.44 16.04
C ALA A 185 -12.39 4.29 16.33
N LYS A 186 -11.30 3.66 16.79
CA LYS A 186 -10.05 4.34 17.13
C LYS A 186 -9.12 4.50 15.94
N GLY A 187 -9.45 3.87 14.80
CA GLY A 187 -8.54 3.77 13.66
C GLY A 187 -7.33 2.88 13.95
N GLY A 188 -6.41 2.83 13.02
CA GLY A 188 -5.18 2.02 13.11
C GLY A 188 -5.24 0.79 12.20
N PHE A 189 -4.09 0.15 12.05
CA PHE A 189 -3.98 -1.10 11.30
C PHE A 189 -4.49 -2.25 12.16
N ALA A 190 -5.36 -3.06 11.60
CA ALA A 190 -5.82 -4.28 12.24
C ALA A 190 -5.12 -5.48 11.60
N VAL A 191 -4.78 -6.46 12.42
CA VAL A 191 -4.22 -7.72 11.93
C VAL A 191 -5.18 -8.35 10.93
N HIS A 192 -4.68 -8.68 9.77
CA HIS A 192 -5.43 -9.30 8.68
C HIS A 192 -4.63 -10.44 8.05
N ALA A 193 -5.28 -11.28 7.28
CA ALA A 193 -4.63 -12.33 6.52
C ALA A 193 -4.73 -12.03 5.02
N THR A 194 -3.59 -12.09 4.32
CA THR A 194 -3.51 -11.79 2.89
C THR A 194 -2.71 -12.86 2.16
N PRO A 195 -3.30 -13.56 1.18
CA PRO A 195 -2.52 -14.44 0.30
C PRO A 195 -1.59 -13.61 -0.57
N THR A 196 -0.45 -14.17 -0.95
CA THR A 196 0.47 -13.56 -1.91
C THR A 196 0.31 -14.19 -3.30
N VAL A 197 0.80 -13.50 -4.32
CA VAL A 197 0.80 -14.04 -5.69
C VAL A 197 1.60 -15.34 -5.81
N ASP A 198 2.60 -15.54 -4.93
CA ASP A 198 3.46 -16.71 -4.86
C ASP A 198 2.86 -17.87 -4.05
N GLY A 199 1.74 -17.67 -3.37
CA GLY A 199 1.03 -18.69 -2.59
C GLY A 199 1.41 -18.79 -1.12
N ASN A 200 2.14 -17.84 -0.58
CA ASN A 200 2.30 -17.64 0.86
C ASN A 200 1.06 -16.94 1.44
N VAL A 201 0.93 -16.90 2.76
CA VAL A 201 -0.03 -16.03 3.44
C VAL A 201 0.72 -15.14 4.43
N LEU A 202 0.44 -13.86 4.38
CA LEU A 202 0.89 -12.87 5.35
C LEU A 202 -0.18 -12.71 6.43
N VAL A 203 0.21 -12.77 7.69
CA VAL A 203 -0.66 -12.49 8.84
C VAL A 203 -0.05 -11.33 9.62
N GLY A 204 -0.77 -10.24 9.71
CA GLY A 204 -0.30 -8.97 10.27
C GLY A 204 -1.01 -7.78 9.59
N PRO A 205 -0.43 -6.58 9.73
CA PRO A 205 0.64 -6.27 10.65
C PRO A 205 0.14 -6.07 12.08
N ASP A 206 1.04 -6.14 13.04
CA ASP A 206 0.93 -5.30 14.21
C ASP A 206 1.27 -3.84 13.85
N SER A 207 1.16 -2.91 14.79
CA SER A 207 1.49 -1.50 14.49
C SER A 207 1.90 -0.77 15.74
N TYR A 208 3.12 -0.26 15.75
CA TYR A 208 3.62 0.59 16.83
C TYR A 208 4.52 1.72 16.30
N GLU A 209 4.50 2.85 17.02
CA GLU A 209 5.36 3.99 16.71
C GLU A 209 6.79 3.66 17.08
N VAL A 210 7.74 4.00 16.19
CA VAL A 210 9.18 3.80 16.40
C VAL A 210 9.92 5.12 16.37
N GLU A 211 10.98 5.21 17.17
CA GLU A 211 11.94 6.30 17.09
C GLU A 211 12.93 6.00 15.95
N GLY A 212 13.02 6.91 14.98
CA GLY A 212 13.90 6.76 13.83
C GLY A 212 13.22 6.19 12.60
N ARG A 213 14.00 5.90 11.57
CA ARG A 213 13.51 5.55 10.21
C ARG A 213 14.14 4.28 9.65
N GLU A 214 15.11 3.70 10.36
CA GLU A 214 15.96 2.63 9.85
C GLU A 214 15.90 1.34 10.70
N ASP A 215 14.98 1.26 11.66
CA ASP A 215 14.78 0.04 12.43
C ASP A 215 13.88 -0.94 11.67
N TYR A 216 14.51 -1.89 10.99
CA TYR A 216 13.87 -3.02 10.30
C TYR A 216 14.01 -4.33 11.08
N SER A 217 14.43 -4.30 12.33
CA SER A 217 14.52 -5.49 13.18
C SER A 217 13.12 -6.06 13.45
N VAL A 218 13.03 -7.37 13.68
CA VAL A 218 11.79 -8.04 14.09
C VAL A 218 11.84 -8.25 15.60
N THR A 219 10.75 -7.95 16.29
CA THR A 219 10.64 -8.21 17.72
C THR A 219 10.49 -9.69 18.00
N LYS A 220 10.82 -10.12 19.22
CA LYS A 220 10.70 -11.52 19.67
C LYS A 220 9.44 -11.77 20.50
N GLU A 221 8.63 -10.74 20.73
CA GLU A 221 7.42 -10.80 21.56
C GLU A 221 6.16 -11.00 20.72
#